data_03d203209aa8472b415796bb2ffec093
#
_entry.id   03d203209aa8472b415796bb2ffec093
#
_cell.length_a   1.000
_cell.length_b   1.000
_cell.length_c   1.000
_cell.angle_alpha   90.00
_cell.angle_beta   90.00
_cell.angle_gamma   90.00
#
_symmetry.space_group_name_H-M   'P 1'
#
loop_
_entity.id
_entity.type
_entity.pdbx_description
1 polymer ?
#
loop_
_entity_poly.entity_id
_entity_poly.type
_entity_poly.pdbx_seq_one_letter_code
_entity_poly.pdbx_strand_id
1 'polypeptide(L)'
;MAARRPELQVLTYFTDSEMNTRKKSRENILNSSDTFWRSATPCREPFSYLLFLIFPALVCGCCASELQNTLAAVPDSSGESHDRFQVRTTAGIESRFRSLDVFTFENDRMERLDSYQRFEEGQHTGQTCSIASRSGEKIITMIANSSEDKYGWADINCRKALSKRTFNLEDESPHFPVMTGEHCIKAGTTFIADMRPLTGRVVLRSVRCSFSEPQLKEERLTEVKAYLTNVNASCGIWPEETGPSRIINAGRLNEDDLSRFQHPEIIFNQINENIGRGRVYPEIILEAYPNFYPEESIGTPYTKLVIEGKIKGHTYYYPIPINRGKGSTEPGIRRDKSYIYDLTITRTGLNDPDGVIKEEEIMANMEIKEWKEKDWYDIRF
;
A
#
# COMPACT_ATOMS: atom_id res chain seq x y z
N MET A 1 -35.26 -11.67 1.01
CA MET A 1 -33.87 -11.17 1.01
C MET A 1 -33.16 -11.87 -0.13
N ALA A 2 -32.93 -11.16 -1.23
CA ALA A 2 -32.28 -11.71 -2.40
C ALA A 2 -30.76 -11.48 -2.26
N ALA A 3 -30.00 -12.55 -2.14
CA ALA A 3 -28.54 -12.50 -2.17
C ALA A 3 -28.10 -11.99 -3.55
N ARG A 4 -27.42 -10.85 -3.60
CA ARG A 4 -26.75 -10.38 -4.82
C ARG A 4 -25.66 -11.38 -5.18
N ARG A 5 -25.70 -11.92 -6.39
CA ARG A 5 -24.59 -12.71 -6.95
C ARG A 5 -23.39 -11.76 -7.14
N PRO A 6 -22.14 -12.17 -6.85
CA PRO A 6 -20.97 -11.39 -7.19
C PRO A 6 -20.87 -11.24 -8.72
N GLU A 7 -20.63 -10.03 -9.20
CA GLU A 7 -20.40 -9.77 -10.61
C GLU A 7 -19.03 -10.34 -11.00
N LEU A 8 -19.03 -11.24 -11.96
CA LEU A 8 -17.83 -11.80 -12.56
C LEU A 8 -17.36 -10.78 -13.62
N GLN A 9 -16.25 -10.09 -13.36
CA GLN A 9 -15.64 -9.22 -14.37
C GLN A 9 -14.68 -10.04 -15.24
N VAL A 10 -14.90 -10.04 -16.54
CA VAL A 10 -13.99 -10.60 -17.54
C VAL A 10 -13.02 -9.51 -17.97
N LEU A 11 -11.73 -9.72 -17.69
CA LEU A 11 -10.66 -8.80 -18.08
C LEU A 11 -10.41 -8.91 -19.60
N THR A 12 -10.71 -7.84 -20.34
CA THR A 12 -10.36 -7.71 -21.75
C THR A 12 -9.16 -6.76 -21.89
N TYR A 13 -8.11 -7.22 -22.56
CA TYR A 13 -6.89 -6.42 -22.80
C TYR A 13 -7.01 -5.60 -24.09
N PHE A 14 -6.30 -4.49 -24.17
CA PHE A 14 -6.35 -3.56 -25.31
C PHE A 14 -5.84 -4.16 -26.61
N THR A 15 -6.49 -3.87 -27.74
CA THR A 15 -6.05 -4.27 -29.08
C THR A 15 -5.02 -3.29 -29.67
N ASP A 16 -4.11 -3.81 -30.53
CA ASP A 16 -3.02 -3.04 -31.19
C ASP A 16 -3.49 -1.79 -31.99
N SER A 17 -4.78 -1.69 -32.34
CA SER A 17 -5.31 -0.54 -33.09
C SER A 17 -5.41 0.75 -32.28
N GLU A 18 -5.56 0.66 -30.95
CA GLU A 18 -5.67 1.84 -30.08
C GLU A 18 -4.30 2.41 -29.68
N MET A 19 -3.24 1.59 -29.68
CA MET A 19 -1.88 2.07 -29.43
C MET A 19 -1.31 2.90 -30.59
N ASN A 20 -1.69 2.61 -31.84
CA ASN A 20 -1.20 3.36 -33.00
C ASN A 20 -1.81 4.78 -33.11
N THR A 21 -3.03 4.97 -32.63
CA THR A 21 -3.66 6.29 -32.61
C THR A 21 -3.05 7.23 -31.54
N ARG A 22 -2.59 6.68 -30.43
CA ARG A 22 -1.92 7.46 -29.35
C ARG A 22 -0.47 7.83 -29.69
N LYS A 23 0.24 7.00 -30.47
CA LYS A 23 1.60 7.31 -30.94
C LYS A 23 1.61 8.51 -31.89
N LYS A 24 0.62 8.64 -32.75
CA LYS A 24 0.45 9.79 -33.65
C LYS A 24 0.09 11.08 -32.94
N SER A 25 -0.59 11.02 -31.79
CA SER A 25 -0.93 12.18 -30.97
C SER A 25 0.26 12.73 -30.16
N ARG A 26 1.23 11.85 -29.81
CA ARG A 26 2.46 12.26 -29.08
C ARG A 26 3.49 12.96 -29.97
N GLU A 27 3.60 12.60 -31.25
CA GLU A 27 4.51 13.27 -32.19
C GLU A 27 4.08 14.71 -32.51
N ASN A 28 2.80 15.05 -32.40
CA ASN A 28 2.30 16.40 -32.63
C ASN A 28 2.44 17.35 -31.43
N ILE A 29 2.73 16.84 -30.25
CA ILE A 29 2.91 17.68 -29.03
C ILE A 29 4.39 18.07 -28.84
N LEU A 30 5.32 17.29 -29.38
CA LEU A 30 6.76 17.57 -29.25
C LEU A 30 7.29 18.63 -30.24
N ASN A 31 6.50 19.04 -31.25
CA ASN A 31 6.92 20.03 -32.25
C ASN A 31 6.39 21.46 -31.99
N SER A 32 5.78 21.75 -30.84
CA SER A 32 5.23 23.09 -30.54
C SER A 32 5.88 23.86 -29.37
N SER A 33 7.02 23.40 -28.82
CA SER A 33 7.65 24.01 -27.64
C SER A 33 9.03 24.64 -27.86
N ASP A 34 9.44 24.91 -29.10
CA ASP A 34 10.69 25.61 -29.40
C ASP A 34 10.48 27.04 -29.86
N THR A 35 9.90 27.90 -29.03
CA THR A 35 10.06 29.35 -29.15
C THR A 35 9.54 30.06 -27.89
N PHE A 36 10.30 30.13 -26.82
CA PHE A 36 10.16 31.18 -25.81
C PHE A 36 11.22 31.12 -24.71
N TRP A 37 12.47 31.42 -25.00
CA TRP A 37 13.44 31.87 -23.98
C TRP A 37 14.60 32.64 -24.66
N ARG A 38 14.41 33.93 -24.77
CA ARG A 38 15.56 34.87 -24.87
C ARG A 38 15.25 36.10 -24.02
N SER A 39 16.22 36.45 -23.22
CA SER A 39 16.42 37.70 -22.49
C SER A 39 16.02 37.73 -21.01
N ALA A 40 17.01 37.57 -20.15
CA ALA A 40 17.22 38.40 -18.99
C ALA A 40 18.69 38.26 -18.54
N THR A 41 19.40 39.33 -18.62
CA THR A 41 20.80 39.55 -18.24
C THR A 41 20.99 39.59 -16.73
N PRO A 42 22.21 39.29 -16.21
CA PRO A 42 22.47 39.21 -14.77
C PRO A 42 22.79 40.58 -14.17
N CYS A 43 22.26 40.83 -12.98
CA CYS A 43 22.71 41.92 -12.13
C CYS A 43 23.70 41.40 -11.09
N ARG A 44 24.88 42.02 -11.12
CA ARG A 44 26.03 41.84 -10.22
C ARG A 44 25.90 42.73 -8.99
N GLU A 45 26.20 42.13 -7.81
CA GLU A 45 27.09 42.61 -6.74
C GLU A 45 26.63 43.79 -5.85
N PRO A 46 27.24 44.08 -4.65
CA PRO A 46 28.37 43.40 -3.97
C PRO A 46 28.25 43.22 -2.43
N PHE A 47 29.15 42.41 -1.92
CA PHE A 47 29.79 42.33 -0.60
C PHE A 47 29.49 43.39 0.45
N SER A 48 29.21 42.96 1.69
CA SER A 48 29.70 43.64 2.88
C SER A 48 29.99 42.66 4.03
N TYR A 49 31.22 42.77 4.51
CA TYR A 49 31.87 42.08 5.61
C TYR A 49 31.41 42.61 6.98
N LEU A 50 31.73 41.82 8.02
CA LEU A 50 31.94 42.13 9.44
C LEU A 50 30.74 41.75 10.35
N LEU A 51 30.88 41.02 11.42
CA LEU A 51 31.85 41.09 12.53
C LEU A 51 31.75 39.85 13.40
N PHE A 52 32.90 39.32 13.80
CA PHE A 52 33.06 38.35 14.91
C PHE A 52 32.63 38.96 16.24
N LEU A 53 31.87 38.23 17.03
CA LEU A 53 31.94 38.34 18.52
C LEU A 53 31.93 36.94 19.13
N ILE A 54 33.08 36.62 19.65
CA ILE A 54 33.40 35.53 20.57
C ILE A 54 32.74 35.80 21.90
N PHE A 55 31.95 34.87 22.45
CA PHE A 55 31.61 34.83 23.86
C PHE A 55 31.97 33.46 24.46
N PRO A 56 32.58 33.43 25.61
CA PRO A 56 33.21 32.24 26.14
C PRO A 56 32.24 31.26 26.78
N ALA A 57 32.60 30.00 26.71
CA ALA A 57 31.99 28.89 27.39
C ALA A 57 32.01 29.13 28.93
N LEU A 58 30.86 29.09 29.57
CA LEU A 58 30.70 28.78 30.96
C LEU A 58 30.05 27.43 31.08
N VAL A 59 30.89 26.45 31.39
CA VAL A 59 30.48 25.11 31.82
C VAL A 59 29.72 25.28 33.12
N CYS A 60 28.43 25.00 33.13
CA CYS A 60 27.70 24.68 34.33
C CYS A 60 27.13 23.26 34.16
N GLY A 61 27.89 22.30 34.67
CA GLY A 61 27.37 20.95 34.87
C GLY A 61 26.32 20.99 35.96
N CYS A 62 25.29 20.27 35.73
CA CYS A 62 24.15 19.82 36.55
C CYS A 62 22.85 20.15 35.82
N CYS A 63 22.30 19.15 35.22
CA CYS A 63 20.88 18.85 35.00
C CYS A 63 20.73 17.92 33.79
N ALA A 64 21.32 16.74 33.91
CA ALA A 64 21.06 15.63 32.98
C ALA A 64 20.19 14.56 33.68
N SER A 65 19.05 14.96 34.24
CA SER A 65 18.11 14.00 34.87
C SER A 65 16.64 14.46 34.93
N GLU A 66 16.23 15.47 34.16
CA GLU A 66 14.83 15.94 34.21
C GLU A 66 14.16 16.14 32.82
N LEU A 67 14.59 15.44 31.79
CA LEU A 67 13.90 15.47 30.51
C LEU A 67 13.06 14.20 30.24
N GLN A 68 12.80 13.42 31.32
CA GLN A 68 12.00 12.19 31.20
C GLN A 68 10.51 12.33 31.59
N ASN A 69 10.02 13.53 31.95
CA ASN A 69 8.64 13.65 32.45
C ASN A 69 7.82 14.83 31.93
N THR A 70 8.02 15.30 30.71
CA THR A 70 7.22 16.43 30.19
C THR A 70 6.34 16.11 28.99
N LEU A 71 5.85 14.88 28.89
CA LEU A 71 4.61 14.56 28.17
C LEU A 71 3.51 14.07 29.13
N ALA A 72 3.72 14.25 30.43
CA ALA A 72 2.68 14.08 31.43
C ALA A 72 1.86 15.39 31.45
N ALA A 73 0.58 15.28 31.18
CA ALA A 73 -0.45 16.31 31.25
C ALA A 73 -0.18 17.34 32.38
N VAL A 74 -0.13 18.61 31.97
CA VAL A 74 -0.41 19.71 32.91
C VAL A 74 -1.89 19.52 33.32
N PRO A 75 -2.23 19.30 34.57
CA PRO A 75 -3.60 19.21 35.01
C PRO A 75 -4.18 20.64 34.98
N ASP A 76 -4.90 20.93 33.89
CA ASP A 76 -5.76 22.09 33.84
C ASP A 76 -7.12 21.70 34.37
N SER A 77 -7.63 22.41 35.35
CA SER A 77 -8.88 22.17 36.10
C SER A 77 -10.16 22.46 35.28
N SER A 78 -10.11 22.31 33.98
CA SER A 78 -11.25 22.48 33.06
C SER A 78 -11.55 21.18 32.35
N GLY A 79 -12.40 20.36 32.94
CA GLY A 79 -13.25 19.39 32.25
C GLY A 79 -12.54 18.44 31.29
N GLU A 80 -11.60 17.59 31.74
CA GLU A 80 -11.16 16.44 30.95
C GLU A 80 -12.34 15.52 30.65
N SER A 81 -12.64 15.32 29.37
CA SER A 81 -13.54 14.30 28.93
C SER A 81 -12.74 13.06 28.48
N HIS A 82 -13.29 11.89 28.68
CA HIS A 82 -12.70 10.64 28.20
C HIS A 82 -13.52 10.10 27.05
N ASP A 83 -12.90 10.00 25.89
CA ASP A 83 -13.46 9.32 24.74
C ASP A 83 -13.28 7.82 24.91
N ARG A 84 -14.34 7.06 24.64
CA ARG A 84 -14.31 5.61 24.71
C ARG A 84 -14.53 5.04 23.33
N PHE A 85 -13.76 4.01 22.99
CA PHE A 85 -13.90 3.37 21.70
C PHE A 85 -13.67 1.86 21.78
N GLN A 86 -14.24 1.15 20.82
CA GLN A 86 -13.92 -0.23 20.51
C GLN A 86 -13.38 -0.28 19.10
N VAL A 87 -12.29 -1.01 18.89
CA VAL A 87 -11.69 -1.16 17.57
C VAL A 87 -12.40 -2.28 16.82
N ARG A 88 -12.80 -1.97 15.59
CA ARG A 88 -13.32 -2.93 14.63
C ARG A 88 -12.49 -2.84 13.35
N THR A 89 -12.10 -3.97 12.79
CA THR A 89 -11.56 -4.02 11.43
C THR A 89 -12.63 -4.46 10.46
N THR A 90 -12.40 -4.25 9.18
CA THR A 90 -13.23 -4.82 8.11
C THR A 90 -13.33 -6.34 8.22
N ALA A 91 -12.37 -6.96 8.88
CA ALA A 91 -12.29 -8.38 9.16
C ALA A 91 -13.11 -8.85 10.38
N GLY A 92 -13.56 -7.96 11.26
CA GLY A 92 -14.33 -8.29 12.47
C GLY A 92 -13.77 -7.65 13.75
N ILE A 93 -14.46 -7.88 14.88
CA ILE A 93 -14.15 -7.25 16.19
C ILE A 93 -12.90 -7.87 16.87
N GLU A 94 -12.42 -9.02 16.39
CA GLU A 94 -11.39 -9.82 17.08
C GLU A 94 -9.96 -9.63 16.55
N SER A 95 -9.71 -8.60 15.75
CA SER A 95 -8.36 -8.37 15.21
C SER A 95 -7.35 -8.12 16.32
N ARG A 96 -6.33 -8.95 16.37
CA ARG A 96 -5.22 -8.79 17.28
C ARG A 96 -4.26 -7.75 16.71
N PHE A 97 -4.04 -6.68 17.44
CA PHE A 97 -2.99 -5.71 17.13
C PHE A 97 -1.81 -5.94 18.08
N ARG A 98 -0.59 -5.81 17.55
CA ARG A 98 0.62 -5.71 18.39
C ARG A 98 0.69 -4.37 19.09
N SER A 99 0.26 -3.33 18.38
CA SER A 99 0.22 -1.97 18.91
C SER A 99 -0.91 -1.19 18.25
N LEU A 100 -1.41 -0.21 18.98
CA LEU A 100 -2.39 0.74 18.47
C LEU A 100 -2.01 2.15 18.96
N ASP A 101 -1.62 3.00 18.03
CA ASP A 101 -1.33 4.40 18.25
C ASP A 101 -2.60 5.23 18.00
N VAL A 102 -3.01 6.03 18.98
CA VAL A 102 -4.21 6.86 18.90
C VAL A 102 -3.85 8.32 19.08
N PHE A 103 -4.14 9.11 18.07
CA PHE A 103 -3.93 10.55 18.03
C PHE A 103 -5.27 11.25 18.08
N THR A 104 -5.45 12.19 19.00
CA THR A 104 -6.62 13.06 19.05
C THR A 104 -6.20 14.47 18.66
N PHE A 105 -6.80 14.99 17.60
CA PHE A 105 -6.55 16.35 17.11
C PHE A 105 -7.79 17.23 17.34
N GLU A 106 -7.55 18.54 17.54
CA GLU A 106 -8.61 19.53 17.53
C GLU A 106 -9.24 19.59 16.12
N ASN A 107 -10.57 19.56 16.04
CA ASN A 107 -11.28 19.76 14.78
C ASN A 107 -11.43 21.25 14.48
N ASP A 108 -10.30 21.93 14.31
CA ASP A 108 -10.19 23.32 13.96
C ASP A 108 -9.25 23.51 12.76
N ARG A 109 -9.03 24.75 12.34
CA ARG A 109 -8.15 25.05 11.21
C ARG A 109 -6.70 24.63 11.40
N MET A 110 -6.24 24.50 12.64
CA MET A 110 -4.85 24.17 12.96
C MET A 110 -4.64 22.67 13.16
N GLU A 111 -5.70 21.91 13.45
CA GLU A 111 -5.68 20.47 13.71
C GLU A 111 -4.54 20.07 14.67
N ARG A 112 -4.38 20.82 15.77
CA ARG A 112 -3.29 20.59 16.72
C ARG A 112 -3.55 19.32 17.50
N LEU A 113 -2.45 18.63 17.86
CA LEU A 113 -2.53 17.46 18.72
C LEU A 113 -3.06 17.86 20.10
N ASP A 114 -4.15 17.22 20.51
CA ASP A 114 -4.75 17.33 21.84
C ASP A 114 -4.18 16.27 22.78
N SER A 115 -4.17 15.00 22.32
CA SER A 115 -3.59 13.90 23.08
C SER A 115 -3.08 12.79 22.17
N TYR A 116 -2.15 12.00 22.71
CA TYR A 116 -1.62 10.79 22.09
C TYR A 116 -1.53 9.68 23.11
N GLN A 117 -1.94 8.48 22.72
CA GLN A 117 -1.80 7.28 23.54
C GLN A 117 -1.48 6.07 22.68
N ARG A 118 -0.55 5.24 23.16
CA ARG A 118 -0.24 3.93 22.57
C ARG A 118 -0.78 2.83 23.47
N PHE A 119 -1.42 1.86 22.84
CA PHE A 119 -1.89 0.63 23.47
C PHE A 119 -1.07 -0.54 22.92
N GLU A 120 -0.50 -1.33 23.78
CA GLU A 120 0.25 -2.54 23.44
C GLU A 120 -0.67 -3.77 23.37
N GLU A 121 -0.15 -4.88 22.86
CA GLU A 121 -0.89 -6.13 22.72
C GLU A 121 -1.60 -6.53 24.04
N GLY A 122 -2.86 -6.92 23.91
CA GLY A 122 -3.72 -7.29 25.06
C GLY A 122 -4.41 -6.15 25.78
N GLN A 123 -4.02 -4.88 25.53
CA GLN A 123 -4.65 -3.73 26.19
C GLN A 123 -5.91 -3.23 25.47
N HIS A 124 -6.14 -3.66 24.24
CA HIS A 124 -7.22 -3.19 23.36
C HIS A 124 -8.10 -4.31 22.80
N THR A 125 -7.72 -5.58 22.97
CA THR A 125 -8.46 -6.71 22.40
C THR A 125 -9.75 -6.97 23.18
N GLY A 126 -10.91 -6.80 22.52
CA GLY A 126 -12.23 -7.05 23.11
C GLY A 126 -12.63 -6.11 24.23
N GLN A 127 -11.85 -5.07 24.52
CA GLN A 127 -12.09 -4.10 25.58
C GLN A 127 -12.42 -2.72 25.03
N THR A 128 -13.16 -1.95 25.79
CA THR A 128 -13.35 -0.52 25.53
C THR A 128 -12.09 0.22 25.96
N CYS A 129 -11.39 0.79 24.99
CA CYS A 129 -10.25 1.68 25.24
C CYS A 129 -10.76 3.08 25.60
N SER A 130 -9.95 3.81 26.35
CA SER A 130 -10.26 5.18 26.76
C SER A 130 -9.05 6.08 26.51
N ILE A 131 -9.29 7.24 25.90
CA ILE A 131 -8.27 8.28 25.69
C ILE A 131 -8.80 9.60 26.27
N ALA A 132 -7.92 10.33 26.95
CA ALA A 132 -8.26 11.66 27.44
C ALA A 132 -8.31 12.66 26.29
N SER A 133 -9.32 13.53 26.29
CA SER A 133 -9.46 14.62 25.32
C SER A 133 -10.06 15.84 26.00
N ARG A 134 -9.72 17.03 25.50
CA ARG A 134 -10.37 18.27 25.90
C ARG A 134 -11.77 18.34 25.31
N SER A 135 -12.62 19.20 25.85
CA SER A 135 -13.96 19.43 25.29
C SER A 135 -13.91 19.96 23.84
N GLY A 136 -14.93 19.67 23.06
CA GLY A 136 -15.06 20.14 21.66
C GLY A 136 -15.21 19.00 20.64
N GLU A 137 -15.13 19.35 19.37
CA GLU A 137 -15.07 18.39 18.27
C GLU A 137 -13.63 17.94 18.06
N LYS A 138 -13.44 16.65 17.80
CA LYS A 138 -12.12 16.02 17.66
C LYS A 138 -12.04 15.20 16.40
N ILE A 139 -10.82 15.14 15.84
CA ILE A 139 -10.44 14.17 14.82
C ILE A 139 -9.55 13.14 15.51
N ILE A 140 -10.01 11.89 15.55
CA ILE A 140 -9.22 10.79 16.09
C ILE A 140 -8.66 10.00 14.93
N THR A 141 -7.32 9.96 14.82
CA THR A 141 -6.58 9.12 13.88
C THR A 141 -5.92 7.98 14.61
N MET A 142 -6.12 6.76 14.11
CA MET A 142 -5.60 5.54 14.70
C MET A 142 -4.69 4.83 13.71
N ILE A 143 -3.59 4.27 14.23
CA ILE A 143 -2.62 3.49 13.45
C ILE A 143 -2.32 2.23 14.24
N ALA A 144 -2.61 1.07 13.65
CA ALA A 144 -2.29 -0.22 14.25
C ALA A 144 -1.09 -0.86 13.55
N ASN A 145 -0.31 -1.63 14.31
CA ASN A 145 0.82 -2.43 13.85
C ASN A 145 1.95 -1.62 13.18
N SER A 146 2.08 -0.33 13.52
CA SER A 146 3.23 0.44 13.03
C SER A 146 4.53 -0.13 13.59
N SER A 147 5.60 -0.08 12.82
CA SER A 147 6.96 -0.42 13.27
C SER A 147 7.56 0.64 14.19
N GLU A 148 6.94 1.84 14.24
CA GLU A 148 7.36 2.93 15.11
C GLU A 148 7.11 2.59 16.57
N ASP A 149 8.04 2.98 17.42
CA ASP A 149 7.80 3.01 18.86
C ASP A 149 7.14 4.34 19.27
N LYS A 150 6.82 4.49 20.56
CA LYS A 150 6.21 5.73 21.08
C LYS A 150 7.07 6.98 20.85
N TYR A 151 8.38 6.85 20.68
CA TYR A 151 9.31 7.95 20.45
C TYR A 151 9.35 8.37 18.97
N GLY A 152 9.06 7.45 18.06
CA GLY A 152 8.94 7.73 16.64
C GLY A 152 7.86 8.75 16.31
N TRP A 153 6.91 8.97 17.24
CA TRP A 153 5.82 9.93 17.10
C TRP A 153 6.04 11.27 17.83
N ALA A 154 7.21 11.48 18.47
CA ALA A 154 7.45 12.62 19.34
C ALA A 154 7.38 13.99 18.64
N ASP A 155 7.57 14.07 17.33
CA ASP A 155 7.49 15.29 16.53
C ASP A 155 6.08 15.60 15.98
N ILE A 156 5.11 14.72 16.24
CA ILE A 156 3.73 14.91 15.76
C ILE A 156 3.01 15.89 16.69
N ASN A 157 2.85 17.13 16.22
CA ASN A 157 2.16 18.20 16.94
C ASN A 157 0.85 18.65 16.28
N CYS A 158 0.56 18.18 15.06
CA CYS A 158 -0.68 18.44 14.34
C CYS A 158 -0.91 17.34 13.28
N ARG A 159 -2.15 17.24 12.79
CA ARG A 159 -2.55 16.27 11.77
C ARG A 159 -1.73 16.40 10.48
N LYS A 160 -1.35 17.63 10.10
CA LYS A 160 -0.46 17.87 8.96
C LYS A 160 0.96 17.32 9.15
N ALA A 161 1.49 17.25 10.37
CA ALA A 161 2.76 16.58 10.63
C ALA A 161 2.61 15.07 10.48
N LEU A 162 1.49 14.51 10.95
CA LEU A 162 1.17 13.09 10.82
C LEU A 162 0.97 12.70 9.34
N SER A 163 0.38 13.54 8.49
CA SER A 163 0.16 13.25 7.06
C SER A 163 1.45 13.07 6.24
N LYS A 164 2.58 13.50 6.77
CA LYS A 164 3.89 13.31 6.13
C LYS A 164 4.54 11.95 6.44
N ARG A 165 3.97 11.20 7.36
CA ARG A 165 4.47 9.87 7.71
C ARG A 165 4.10 8.87 6.65
N THR A 166 5.07 8.02 6.32
CA THR A 166 4.93 6.93 5.36
C THR A 166 5.39 5.62 5.98
N PHE A 167 4.80 4.54 5.54
CA PHE A 167 5.16 3.18 5.88
C PHE A 167 5.82 2.52 4.67
N ASN A 168 6.79 1.64 4.91
CA ASN A 168 7.49 0.92 3.85
C ASN A 168 6.92 -0.50 3.73
N LEU A 169 6.70 -0.93 2.50
CA LEU A 169 6.20 -2.29 2.23
C LEU A 169 7.20 -3.37 2.66
N GLU A 170 8.48 -3.04 2.69
CA GLU A 170 9.58 -3.92 3.12
C GLU A 170 9.47 -4.30 4.61
N ASP A 171 8.80 -3.45 5.42
CA ASP A 171 8.59 -3.62 6.86
C ASP A 171 7.22 -4.23 7.20
N GLU A 172 6.33 -4.42 6.20
CA GLU A 172 5.00 -4.98 6.41
C GLU A 172 5.06 -6.45 6.84
N SER A 173 4.09 -6.84 7.66
CA SER A 173 3.93 -8.22 8.09
C SER A 173 2.62 -8.79 7.53
N PRO A 174 2.65 -9.98 6.88
CA PRO A 174 1.44 -10.61 6.38
C PRO A 174 0.44 -10.97 7.49
N HIS A 175 0.92 -11.09 8.74
CA HIS A 175 0.08 -11.42 9.90
C HIS A 175 -0.42 -10.21 10.66
N PHE A 176 0.29 -9.09 10.57
CA PHE A 176 0.01 -7.86 11.30
C PHE A 176 0.19 -6.65 10.38
N PRO A 177 -0.64 -6.52 9.32
CA PRO A 177 -0.53 -5.41 8.40
C PRO A 177 -0.76 -4.08 9.11
N VAL A 178 -0.11 -3.03 8.65
CA VAL A 178 -0.39 -1.68 9.14
C VAL A 178 -1.81 -1.30 8.73
N MET A 179 -2.60 -0.88 9.73
CA MET A 179 -3.98 -0.44 9.53
C MET A 179 -4.15 0.99 10.00
N THR A 180 -5.03 1.73 9.34
CA THR A 180 -5.37 3.09 9.74
C THR A 180 -6.88 3.30 9.76
N GLY A 181 -7.34 4.17 10.66
CA GLY A 181 -8.72 4.62 10.77
C GLY A 181 -8.79 6.08 11.21
N GLU A 182 -9.81 6.80 10.78
CA GLU A 182 -10.04 8.17 11.19
C GLU A 182 -11.51 8.42 11.48
N HIS A 183 -11.81 9.14 12.56
CA HIS A 183 -13.15 9.45 13.02
C HIS A 183 -13.26 10.88 13.52
N CYS A 184 -14.32 11.57 13.10
CA CYS A 184 -14.70 12.86 13.69
C CYS A 184 -15.74 12.61 14.77
N ILE A 185 -15.45 13.06 15.98
CA ILE A 185 -16.31 12.85 17.15
C ILE A 185 -16.48 14.12 17.96
N LYS A 186 -17.45 14.14 18.83
CA LYS A 186 -17.56 15.13 19.93
C LYS A 186 -16.94 14.51 21.17
N ALA A 187 -16.06 15.26 21.86
CA ALA A 187 -15.39 14.81 23.06
C ALA A 187 -16.37 14.24 24.11
N GLY A 188 -15.96 13.16 24.78
CA GLY A 188 -16.78 12.41 25.73
C GLY A 188 -17.73 11.41 25.13
N THR A 189 -17.60 11.09 23.83
CA THR A 189 -18.45 10.08 23.17
C THR A 189 -17.87 8.67 23.25
N THR A 190 -18.76 7.69 23.03
CA THR A 190 -18.36 6.29 22.78
C THR A 190 -18.65 5.98 21.32
N PHE A 191 -17.64 5.41 20.61
CA PHE A 191 -17.75 5.08 19.20
C PHE A 191 -17.05 3.76 18.84
N ILE A 192 -17.31 3.27 17.65
CA ILE A 192 -16.60 2.13 17.07
C ILE A 192 -15.61 2.66 16.03
N ALA A 193 -14.33 2.32 16.23
CA ALA A 193 -13.26 2.72 15.34
C ALA A 193 -13.10 1.67 14.24
N ASP A 194 -13.42 2.04 12.99
CA ASP A 194 -13.21 1.20 11.82
C ASP A 194 -11.76 1.36 11.34
N MET A 195 -11.00 0.27 11.41
CA MET A 195 -9.61 0.19 10.94
C MET A 195 -9.53 -0.56 9.64
N ARG A 196 -8.70 -0.08 8.71
CA ARG A 196 -8.50 -0.69 7.39
C ARG A 196 -7.02 -0.87 7.11
N PRO A 197 -6.59 -2.02 6.56
CA PRO A 197 -5.21 -2.20 6.16
C PRO A 197 -4.81 -1.18 5.08
N LEU A 198 -3.54 -0.80 5.06
CA LEU A 198 -2.99 0.06 4.02
C LEU A 198 -2.78 -0.70 2.71
N THR A 199 -2.57 -2.01 2.79
CA THR A 199 -2.35 -2.86 1.61
C THR A 199 -3.65 -3.32 0.96
N GLY A 200 -3.56 -3.67 -0.32
CA GLY A 200 -4.52 -4.52 -1.03
C GLY A 200 -3.90 -5.88 -1.30
N ARG A 201 -4.72 -6.92 -1.37
CA ARG A 201 -4.31 -8.32 -1.60
C ARG A 201 -4.53 -8.76 -3.03
N VAL A 202 -3.55 -9.49 -3.55
CA VAL A 202 -3.62 -10.18 -4.84
C VAL A 202 -3.54 -11.67 -4.58
N VAL A 203 -4.64 -12.38 -4.75
CA VAL A 203 -4.77 -13.80 -4.42
C VAL A 203 -4.73 -14.62 -5.69
N LEU A 204 -3.73 -15.47 -5.87
CA LEU A 204 -3.72 -16.49 -6.90
C LEU A 204 -4.42 -17.74 -6.34
N ARG A 205 -5.74 -17.81 -6.55
CA ARG A 205 -6.57 -18.90 -6.06
C ARG A 205 -6.32 -20.18 -6.84
N SER A 206 -6.24 -20.08 -8.17
CA SER A 206 -6.00 -21.27 -9.00
C SER A 206 -5.32 -20.94 -10.31
N VAL A 207 -4.57 -21.93 -10.84
CA VAL A 207 -3.90 -21.83 -12.13
C VAL A 207 -3.89 -23.19 -12.83
N ARG A 208 -3.99 -23.18 -14.17
CA ARG A 208 -3.86 -24.37 -15.02
C ARG A 208 -3.29 -24.00 -16.39
N CYS A 209 -2.73 -24.99 -17.09
CA CYS A 209 -2.38 -24.88 -18.50
C CYS A 209 -3.46 -25.58 -19.37
N SER A 210 -3.90 -24.90 -20.43
CA SER A 210 -4.80 -25.43 -21.43
C SER A 210 -4.35 -24.98 -22.82
N PHE A 211 -3.14 -25.42 -23.20
CA PHE A 211 -2.51 -25.00 -24.44
C PHE A 211 -3.35 -25.35 -25.65
N SER A 212 -3.59 -24.38 -26.53
CA SER A 212 -4.33 -24.54 -27.79
C SER A 212 -3.48 -25.18 -28.87
N GLU A 213 -2.15 -25.04 -28.80
CA GLU A 213 -1.22 -25.60 -29.76
C GLU A 213 -1.06 -27.12 -29.56
N PRO A 214 -1.24 -27.97 -30.61
CA PRO A 214 -1.18 -29.42 -30.50
C PRO A 214 0.13 -29.94 -29.93
N GLN A 215 1.25 -29.30 -30.27
CA GLN A 215 2.61 -29.65 -29.81
C GLN A 215 2.91 -29.32 -28.35
N LEU A 216 2.08 -28.49 -27.74
CA LEU A 216 2.20 -28.07 -26.33
C LEU A 216 1.11 -28.69 -25.45
N LYS A 217 0.18 -29.41 -26.04
CA LYS A 217 -1.04 -29.89 -25.39
C LYS A 217 -0.78 -30.68 -24.10
N GLU A 218 0.30 -31.46 -24.04
CA GLU A 218 0.69 -32.27 -22.86
C GLU A 218 1.81 -31.61 -22.03
N GLU A 219 2.29 -30.45 -22.47
CA GLU A 219 3.34 -29.73 -21.76
C GLU A 219 2.83 -29.12 -20.45
N ARG A 220 3.78 -28.86 -19.57
CA ARG A 220 3.53 -28.26 -18.26
C ARG A 220 4.42 -27.04 -18.08
N LEU A 221 3.91 -26.09 -17.32
CA LEU A 221 4.74 -25.01 -16.79
C LEU A 221 5.47 -25.52 -15.56
N THR A 222 6.79 -25.42 -15.56
CA THR A 222 7.69 -25.92 -14.49
C THR A 222 8.46 -24.76 -13.87
N GLU A 223 9.06 -24.94 -12.71
CA GLU A 223 9.81 -23.92 -11.97
C GLU A 223 9.01 -22.61 -11.84
N VAL A 224 7.76 -22.75 -11.40
CA VAL A 224 6.78 -21.66 -11.44
C VAL A 224 6.96 -20.70 -10.28
N LYS A 225 6.98 -19.40 -10.60
CA LYS A 225 7.00 -18.31 -9.62
C LYS A 225 5.80 -17.40 -9.84
N ALA A 226 5.27 -16.86 -8.76
CA ALA A 226 4.25 -15.82 -8.77
C ALA A 226 4.76 -14.62 -7.97
N TYR A 227 4.76 -13.43 -8.58
CA TYR A 227 5.27 -12.24 -7.92
C TYR A 227 4.62 -10.96 -8.44
N LEU A 228 4.79 -9.87 -7.69
CA LEU A 228 4.33 -8.55 -8.11
C LEU A 228 5.50 -7.75 -8.68
N THR A 229 5.23 -7.02 -9.77
CA THR A 229 6.12 -6.00 -10.34
C THR A 229 5.48 -4.63 -10.26
N ASN A 230 6.32 -3.59 -10.31
CA ASN A 230 5.89 -2.19 -10.29
C ASN A 230 5.07 -1.85 -9.02
N VAL A 231 5.59 -2.25 -7.88
CA VAL A 231 4.93 -2.05 -6.58
C VAL A 231 5.43 -0.77 -5.92
N ASN A 232 4.54 0.02 -5.35
CA ASN A 232 4.89 1.19 -4.55
C ASN A 232 5.61 0.75 -3.27
N ALA A 233 6.82 1.27 -3.04
CA ALA A 233 7.64 0.92 -1.87
C ALA A 233 7.12 1.54 -0.58
N SER A 234 6.41 2.65 -0.65
CA SER A 234 5.89 3.34 0.52
C SER A 234 4.47 3.87 0.30
N CYS A 235 3.76 4.01 1.40
CA CYS A 235 2.40 4.54 1.44
C CYS A 235 2.23 5.44 2.65
N GLY A 236 1.50 6.53 2.51
CA GLY A 236 1.11 7.41 3.62
C GLY A 236 -0.07 6.85 4.41
N ILE A 237 -0.35 7.48 5.54
CA ILE A 237 -1.50 7.16 6.40
C ILE A 237 -2.82 7.28 5.64
N TRP A 238 -2.89 8.25 4.75
CA TRP A 238 -4.00 8.46 3.80
C TRP A 238 -3.47 8.19 2.38
N PRO A 239 -3.68 6.97 1.83
CA PRO A 239 -3.13 6.55 0.54
C PRO A 239 -3.49 7.45 -0.63
N GLU A 240 -4.69 8.05 -0.60
CA GLU A 240 -5.20 8.94 -1.64
C GLU A 240 -4.40 10.26 -1.72
N GLU A 241 -3.75 10.64 -0.63
CA GLU A 241 -2.91 11.85 -0.52
C GLU A 241 -1.42 11.56 -0.75
N THR A 242 -1.05 10.27 -0.92
CA THR A 242 0.34 9.85 -1.06
C THR A 242 0.81 10.05 -2.49
N GLY A 243 1.91 10.77 -2.66
CA GLY A 243 2.56 10.94 -3.95
C GLY A 243 3.27 9.67 -4.43
N PRO A 244 3.87 9.69 -5.64
CA PRO A 244 4.66 8.59 -6.17
C PRO A 244 5.80 8.20 -5.21
N SER A 245 6.00 6.90 -5.04
CA SER A 245 7.09 6.35 -4.24
C SER A 245 8.14 5.66 -5.12
N ARG A 246 9.25 5.20 -4.53
CA ARG A 246 10.15 4.26 -5.19
C ARG A 246 9.36 3.04 -5.65
N ILE A 247 9.72 2.51 -6.81
CA ILE A 247 9.09 1.32 -7.36
C ILE A 247 9.94 0.09 -7.04
N ILE A 248 9.33 -0.90 -6.41
CA ILE A 248 9.91 -2.22 -6.16
C ILE A 248 9.65 -3.11 -7.36
N ASN A 249 10.60 -3.98 -7.72
CA ASN A 249 10.53 -4.88 -8.87
C ASN A 249 10.13 -4.13 -10.15
N ALA A 250 10.83 -3.04 -10.47
CA ALA A 250 10.53 -2.20 -11.63
C ALA A 250 10.65 -3.01 -12.94
N GLY A 251 9.51 -3.37 -13.53
CA GLY A 251 9.37 -4.15 -14.76
C GLY A 251 9.74 -5.63 -14.61
N ARG A 252 10.48 -6.07 -13.60
CA ARG A 252 10.92 -7.46 -13.41
C ARG A 252 11.21 -7.78 -11.95
N LEU A 253 11.27 -9.07 -11.63
CA LEU A 253 11.73 -9.52 -10.33
C LEU A 253 13.18 -9.08 -10.08
N ASN A 254 13.43 -8.45 -8.94
CA ASN A 254 14.74 -7.96 -8.53
C ASN A 254 15.13 -8.55 -7.17
N GLU A 255 16.20 -9.34 -7.15
CA GLU A 255 16.69 -10.00 -5.92
C GLU A 255 17.19 -8.97 -4.88
N ASP A 256 17.75 -7.84 -5.31
CA ASP A 256 18.17 -6.77 -4.40
C ASP A 256 16.97 -6.12 -3.70
N ASP A 257 15.84 -5.97 -4.40
CA ASP A 257 14.60 -5.49 -3.78
C ASP A 257 14.04 -6.53 -2.81
N LEU A 258 13.98 -7.82 -3.19
CA LEU A 258 13.51 -8.89 -2.32
C LEU A 258 14.32 -9.02 -1.03
N SER A 259 15.64 -8.84 -1.11
CA SER A 259 16.55 -8.97 0.04
C SER A 259 16.30 -7.95 1.15
N ARG A 260 15.56 -6.88 0.88
CA ARG A 260 15.20 -5.83 1.86
C ARG A 260 13.96 -6.17 2.66
N PHE A 261 13.14 -7.12 2.19
CA PHE A 261 11.91 -7.50 2.87
C PHE A 261 12.19 -8.36 4.10
N GLN A 262 11.55 -8.04 5.20
CA GLN A 262 11.47 -8.95 6.34
C GLN A 262 10.64 -10.19 6.01
N HIS A 263 9.63 -10.02 5.13
CA HIS A 263 8.69 -11.01 4.68
C HIS A 263 8.58 -10.99 3.14
N PRO A 264 9.56 -11.54 2.37
CA PRO A 264 9.54 -11.50 0.91
C PRO A 264 8.33 -12.21 0.29
N GLU A 265 7.68 -13.13 1.03
CA GLU A 265 6.43 -13.78 0.63
C GLU A 265 5.28 -12.81 0.36
N ILE A 266 5.35 -11.57 0.85
CA ILE A 266 4.38 -10.51 0.57
C ILE A 266 4.32 -10.19 -0.92
N ILE A 267 5.46 -10.21 -1.64
CA ILE A 267 5.51 -9.85 -3.06
C ILE A 267 6.01 -10.96 -3.98
N PHE A 268 6.47 -12.09 -3.43
CA PHE A 268 7.05 -13.20 -4.19
C PHE A 268 6.74 -14.54 -3.55
N ASN A 269 6.33 -15.53 -4.37
CA ASN A 269 6.17 -16.91 -3.94
C ASN A 269 6.55 -17.87 -5.08
N GLN A 270 7.07 -19.04 -4.70
CA GLN A 270 7.34 -20.14 -5.61
C GLN A 270 6.22 -21.18 -5.53
N ILE A 271 5.74 -21.64 -6.70
CA ILE A 271 4.79 -22.75 -6.78
C ILE A 271 5.57 -24.04 -6.96
N ASN A 272 5.54 -24.91 -5.96
CA ASN A 272 6.31 -26.14 -5.95
C ASN A 272 5.75 -27.24 -6.89
N GLU A 273 4.56 -27.02 -7.44
CA GLU A 273 3.90 -27.95 -8.35
C GLU A 273 4.06 -27.55 -9.82
N ASN A 274 4.24 -28.55 -10.68
CA ASN A 274 4.19 -28.31 -12.13
C ASN A 274 2.74 -28.11 -12.58
N ILE A 275 2.47 -27.02 -13.29
CA ILE A 275 1.14 -26.65 -13.73
C ILE A 275 0.86 -27.30 -15.09
N GLY A 276 -0.06 -28.23 -15.12
CA GLY A 276 -0.56 -28.90 -16.34
C GLY A 276 -2.02 -28.60 -16.58
N ARG A 277 -2.74 -29.55 -17.21
CA ARG A 277 -4.17 -29.44 -17.51
C ARG A 277 -5.06 -29.42 -16.26
N GLY A 278 -4.64 -30.15 -15.21
CA GLY A 278 -5.29 -30.11 -13.90
C GLY A 278 -5.16 -28.73 -13.29
N ARG A 279 -6.18 -28.31 -12.56
CA ARG A 279 -6.16 -27.06 -11.83
C ARG A 279 -5.34 -27.23 -10.56
N VAL A 280 -4.37 -26.36 -10.36
CA VAL A 280 -3.57 -26.25 -9.13
C VAL A 280 -4.11 -25.09 -8.30
N TYR A 281 -4.20 -25.25 -7.01
CA TYR A 281 -4.67 -24.26 -6.04
C TYR A 281 -3.52 -23.87 -5.11
N PRO A 282 -2.64 -22.97 -5.53
CA PRO A 282 -1.46 -22.61 -4.76
C PRO A 282 -1.78 -21.76 -3.54
N GLU A 283 -2.98 -21.14 -3.51
CA GLU A 283 -3.46 -20.26 -2.43
C GLU A 283 -2.46 -19.15 -2.05
N ILE A 284 -1.77 -18.61 -3.05
CA ILE A 284 -0.77 -17.56 -2.87
C ILE A 284 -1.48 -16.23 -2.61
N ILE A 285 -1.08 -15.56 -1.53
CA ILE A 285 -1.50 -14.20 -1.22
C ILE A 285 -0.27 -13.30 -1.36
N LEU A 286 -0.38 -12.30 -2.21
CA LEU A 286 0.59 -11.21 -2.35
C LEU A 286 -0.08 -9.91 -1.91
N GLU A 287 0.71 -8.97 -1.38
CA GLU A 287 0.19 -7.70 -0.90
C GLU A 287 0.96 -6.53 -1.54
N ALA A 288 0.26 -5.43 -1.78
CA ALA A 288 0.87 -4.22 -2.31
C ALA A 288 0.16 -2.98 -1.77
N TYR A 289 0.88 -1.89 -1.64
CA TYR A 289 0.29 -0.59 -1.42
C TYR A 289 -0.52 -0.12 -2.63
N PRO A 290 -1.50 0.77 -2.43
CA PRO A 290 -2.35 1.29 -3.48
C PRO A 290 -1.56 1.83 -4.66
N ASN A 291 -2.02 1.46 -5.86
CA ASN A 291 -1.53 1.96 -7.13
C ASN A 291 -2.73 2.09 -8.08
N PHE A 292 -3.35 3.25 -8.08
CA PHE A 292 -4.59 3.55 -8.79
C PHE A 292 -4.45 4.69 -9.80
N TYR A 293 -3.23 4.98 -10.24
CA TYR A 293 -3.01 6.01 -11.26
C TYR A 293 -3.79 5.67 -12.54
N PRO A 294 -4.51 6.64 -13.13
CA PRO A 294 -5.37 6.37 -14.29
C PRO A 294 -4.57 6.03 -15.55
N GLU A 295 -3.38 6.61 -15.69
CA GLU A 295 -2.48 6.42 -16.81
C GLU A 295 -1.12 5.89 -16.35
N GLU A 296 -0.52 5.02 -17.15
CA GLU A 296 0.82 4.50 -16.92
C GLU A 296 1.88 5.51 -17.36
N SER A 297 2.89 5.73 -16.50
CA SER A 297 4.05 6.54 -16.82
C SER A 297 5.32 5.91 -16.24
N ILE A 298 6.49 6.43 -16.60
CA ILE A 298 7.78 5.95 -16.08
C ILE A 298 7.82 6.04 -14.54
N GLY A 299 7.24 7.08 -13.94
CA GLY A 299 7.22 7.26 -12.49
C GLY A 299 6.05 6.55 -11.79
N THR A 300 5.02 6.13 -12.54
CA THR A 300 3.81 5.50 -12.02
C THR A 300 3.37 4.33 -12.89
N PRO A 301 4.19 3.28 -13.04
CA PRO A 301 3.85 2.09 -13.81
C PRO A 301 2.74 1.31 -13.09
N TYR A 302 1.97 0.53 -13.85
CA TYR A 302 0.92 -0.32 -13.26
C TYR A 302 1.52 -1.53 -12.55
N THR A 303 1.02 -1.80 -11.35
CA THR A 303 1.35 -3.04 -10.66
C THR A 303 0.77 -4.24 -11.42
N LYS A 304 1.60 -5.26 -11.65
CA LYS A 304 1.25 -6.48 -12.38
C LYS A 304 1.47 -7.71 -11.49
N LEU A 305 0.58 -8.68 -11.58
CA LEU A 305 0.83 -10.05 -11.15
C LEU A 305 1.56 -10.77 -12.27
N VAL A 306 2.75 -11.25 -12.03
CA VAL A 306 3.53 -12.00 -13.01
C VAL A 306 3.58 -13.47 -12.62
N ILE A 307 3.18 -14.33 -13.53
CA ILE A 307 3.48 -15.76 -13.46
C ILE A 307 4.68 -16.04 -14.36
N GLU A 308 5.75 -16.50 -13.79
CA GLU A 308 6.98 -16.93 -14.50
C GLU A 308 7.07 -18.45 -14.46
N GLY A 309 7.50 -19.06 -15.52
CA GLY A 309 7.77 -20.51 -15.52
C GLY A 309 8.39 -20.99 -16.82
N LYS A 310 8.80 -22.26 -16.85
CA LYS A 310 9.46 -22.86 -18.02
C LYS A 310 8.53 -23.82 -18.75
N ILE A 311 8.52 -23.72 -20.09
CA ILE A 311 7.92 -24.70 -21.00
C ILE A 311 9.04 -25.24 -21.89
N LYS A 312 9.28 -26.55 -21.89
CA LYS A 312 10.40 -27.18 -22.64
C LYS A 312 11.78 -26.54 -22.34
N GLY A 313 11.99 -26.08 -21.11
CA GLY A 313 13.23 -25.46 -20.68
C GLY A 313 13.40 -23.98 -21.03
N HIS A 314 12.46 -23.37 -21.76
CA HIS A 314 12.44 -21.94 -22.05
C HIS A 314 11.57 -21.19 -21.05
N THR A 315 12.06 -20.08 -20.49
CA THR A 315 11.35 -19.24 -19.54
C THR A 315 10.35 -18.35 -20.27
N TYR A 316 9.12 -18.29 -19.74
CA TYR A 316 8.04 -17.44 -20.22
C TYR A 316 7.41 -16.69 -19.06
N TYR A 317 6.89 -15.50 -19.38
CA TYR A 317 6.29 -14.58 -18.43
C TYR A 317 4.85 -14.28 -18.83
N TYR A 318 3.98 -14.17 -17.83
CA TYR A 318 2.57 -13.82 -17.97
C TYR A 318 2.25 -12.64 -17.06
N PRO A 319 2.60 -11.39 -17.46
CA PRO A 319 2.33 -10.18 -16.68
C PRO A 319 0.88 -9.74 -16.82
N ILE A 320 0.14 -9.77 -15.73
CA ILE A 320 -1.29 -9.45 -15.65
C ILE A 320 -1.45 -8.13 -14.92
N PRO A 321 -1.84 -7.02 -15.57
CA PRO A 321 -2.15 -5.76 -14.91
C PRO A 321 -3.33 -5.93 -13.95
N ILE A 322 -3.18 -5.50 -12.70
CA ILE A 322 -4.18 -5.75 -11.68
C ILE A 322 -5.34 -4.77 -11.83
N ASN A 323 -6.57 -5.32 -11.93
CA ASN A 323 -7.81 -4.55 -12.00
C ASN A 323 -7.78 -3.43 -13.07
N ARG A 324 -7.27 -3.73 -14.27
CA ARG A 324 -7.13 -2.80 -15.40
C ARG A 324 -7.95 -3.20 -16.64
N GLY A 325 -8.94 -4.10 -16.47
CA GLY A 325 -9.80 -4.55 -17.56
C GLY A 325 -10.84 -3.52 -18.01
N LYS A 326 -11.44 -3.78 -19.16
CA LYS A 326 -12.59 -3.00 -19.66
C LYS A 326 -13.74 -3.08 -18.65
N GLY A 327 -14.25 -1.91 -18.22
CA GLY A 327 -15.37 -1.83 -17.27
C GLY A 327 -14.95 -1.74 -15.80
N SER A 328 -13.66 -1.72 -15.47
CA SER A 328 -13.23 -1.38 -14.12
C SER A 328 -13.57 0.08 -13.82
N THR A 329 -14.44 0.28 -12.84
CA THR A 329 -14.82 1.64 -12.37
C THR A 329 -13.75 2.23 -11.44
N GLU A 330 -12.96 1.38 -10.80
CA GLU A 330 -11.89 1.76 -9.87
C GLU A 330 -10.61 1.00 -10.20
N PRO A 331 -9.87 1.41 -11.24
CA PRO A 331 -8.72 0.65 -11.72
C PRO A 331 -7.56 0.63 -10.72
N GLY A 332 -6.75 -0.44 -10.81
CA GLY A 332 -5.55 -0.62 -9.99
C GLY A 332 -5.81 -1.23 -8.62
N ILE A 333 -4.78 -1.22 -7.78
CA ILE A 333 -4.85 -1.74 -6.42
C ILE A 333 -5.32 -0.64 -5.48
N ARG A 334 -6.29 -0.97 -4.65
CA ARG A 334 -6.78 -0.12 -3.56
C ARG A 334 -6.58 -0.83 -2.23
N ARG A 335 -6.43 -0.05 -1.16
CA ARG A 335 -6.38 -0.58 0.20
C ARG A 335 -7.64 -1.38 0.53
N ASP A 336 -7.52 -2.33 1.43
CA ASP A 336 -8.66 -3.07 1.98
C ASP A 336 -9.49 -3.84 0.92
N LYS A 337 -8.87 -4.24 -0.19
CA LYS A 337 -9.50 -5.03 -1.26
C LYS A 337 -8.69 -6.28 -1.55
N SER A 338 -9.38 -7.37 -1.86
CA SER A 338 -8.79 -8.63 -2.32
C SER A 338 -9.15 -8.87 -3.79
N TYR A 339 -8.13 -8.98 -4.63
CA TYR A 339 -8.22 -9.26 -6.07
C TYR A 339 -7.89 -10.74 -6.29
N ILE A 340 -8.92 -11.56 -6.46
CA ILE A 340 -8.80 -13.02 -6.50
C ILE A 340 -8.77 -13.49 -7.95
N TYR A 341 -7.69 -14.17 -8.34
CA TYR A 341 -7.44 -14.63 -9.70
C TYR A 341 -7.56 -16.14 -9.86
N ASP A 342 -8.31 -16.56 -10.90
CA ASP A 342 -8.27 -17.89 -11.48
C ASP A 342 -7.67 -17.79 -12.88
N LEU A 343 -6.52 -18.43 -13.12
CA LEU A 343 -5.77 -18.30 -14.36
C LEU A 343 -5.85 -19.57 -15.21
N THR A 344 -5.93 -19.39 -16.53
CA THR A 344 -5.79 -20.45 -17.52
C THR A 344 -4.80 -20.01 -18.57
N ILE A 345 -3.63 -20.63 -18.59
CA ILE A 345 -2.57 -20.38 -19.58
C ILE A 345 -2.88 -21.16 -20.83
N THR A 346 -3.00 -20.49 -21.98
CA THR A 346 -3.48 -21.07 -23.25
C THR A 346 -2.44 -21.14 -24.35
N ARG A 347 -1.37 -20.35 -24.23
CA ARG A 347 -0.20 -20.31 -25.14
C ARG A 347 1.08 -20.07 -24.38
N THR A 348 2.22 -20.11 -25.09
CA THR A 348 3.49 -19.60 -24.55
C THR A 348 3.36 -18.11 -24.25
N GLY A 349 3.89 -17.70 -23.10
CA GLY A 349 3.88 -16.30 -22.68
C GLY A 349 4.95 -15.45 -23.36
N LEU A 350 5.24 -14.32 -22.78
CA LEU A 350 6.23 -13.36 -23.27
C LEU A 350 7.65 -13.78 -22.85
N ASN A 351 8.66 -13.25 -23.56
CA ASN A 351 10.07 -13.35 -23.17
C ASN A 351 10.50 -12.22 -22.22
N ASP A 352 9.60 -11.27 -21.96
CA ASP A 352 9.85 -10.09 -21.11
C ASP A 352 8.73 -9.96 -20.08
N PRO A 353 9.07 -9.88 -18.76
CA PRO A 353 8.07 -9.74 -17.71
C PRO A 353 7.35 -8.39 -17.70
N ASP A 354 7.89 -7.35 -18.34
CA ASP A 354 7.24 -6.04 -18.44
C ASP A 354 6.38 -5.85 -19.69
N GLY A 355 6.35 -6.84 -20.56
CA GLY A 355 5.56 -6.82 -21.80
C GLY A 355 4.06 -6.71 -21.55
N VAL A 356 3.30 -6.54 -22.65
CA VAL A 356 1.84 -6.56 -22.64
C VAL A 356 1.37 -7.94 -23.08
N ILE A 357 0.72 -8.67 -22.17
CA ILE A 357 0.17 -10.01 -22.47
C ILE A 357 -1.16 -9.88 -23.22
N LYS A 358 -1.45 -10.82 -24.11
CA LYS A 358 -2.70 -10.90 -24.86
C LYS A 358 -3.65 -11.92 -24.23
N GLU A 359 -4.95 -11.69 -24.36
CA GLU A 359 -5.99 -12.64 -23.88
C GLU A 359 -5.84 -14.05 -24.47
N GLU A 360 -5.26 -14.16 -25.64
CA GLU A 360 -4.98 -15.43 -26.30
C GLU A 360 -3.89 -16.26 -25.58
N GLU A 361 -3.05 -15.62 -24.80
CA GLU A 361 -1.93 -16.26 -24.07
C GLU A 361 -2.35 -16.71 -22.68
N ILE A 362 -3.26 -15.95 -22.05
CA ILE A 362 -3.80 -16.25 -20.72
C ILE A 362 -5.21 -15.72 -20.57
N MET A 363 -6.08 -16.53 -19.99
CA MET A 363 -7.41 -16.12 -19.54
C MET A 363 -7.36 -15.90 -18.03
N ALA A 364 -7.64 -14.69 -17.61
CA ALA A 364 -7.67 -14.30 -16.22
C ALA A 364 -9.11 -13.95 -15.80
N ASN A 365 -9.68 -14.73 -14.92
CA ASN A 365 -10.92 -14.38 -14.23
C ASN A 365 -10.57 -13.75 -12.89
N MET A 366 -11.08 -12.56 -12.64
CA MET A 366 -10.82 -11.82 -11.40
C MET A 366 -12.13 -11.57 -10.65
N GLU A 367 -12.08 -11.78 -9.35
CA GLU A 367 -13.13 -11.44 -8.40
C GLU A 367 -12.57 -10.44 -7.40
N ILE A 368 -13.32 -9.36 -7.11
CA ILE A 368 -12.94 -8.36 -6.12
C ILE A 368 -13.81 -8.53 -4.89
N LYS A 369 -13.19 -8.64 -3.73
CA LYS A 369 -13.88 -8.72 -2.43
C LYS A 369 -13.34 -7.68 -1.46
N GLU A 370 -14.16 -7.31 -0.48
CA GLU A 370 -13.66 -6.67 0.73
C GLU A 370 -12.70 -7.63 1.44
N TRP A 371 -11.66 -7.09 2.03
CA TRP A 371 -10.73 -7.88 2.83
C TRP A 371 -11.46 -8.39 4.09
N LYS A 372 -11.57 -9.70 4.26
CA LYS A 372 -12.23 -10.34 5.40
C LYS A 372 -11.25 -11.27 6.12
N GLU A 373 -11.33 -11.30 7.43
CA GLU A 373 -10.46 -12.10 8.29
C GLU A 373 -10.53 -13.61 7.99
N LYS A 374 -11.66 -14.13 7.54
CA LYS A 374 -11.80 -15.53 7.13
C LYS A 374 -10.87 -15.94 5.99
N ASP A 375 -10.39 -14.98 5.22
CA ASP A 375 -9.42 -15.24 4.13
C ASP A 375 -8.00 -15.53 4.68
N TRP A 376 -7.76 -15.33 6.00
CA TRP A 376 -6.48 -15.59 6.67
C TRP A 376 -6.36 -16.98 7.27
N TYR A 377 -7.46 -17.54 7.76
CA TYR A 377 -7.43 -18.74 8.61
C TYR A 377 -7.58 -20.06 7.88
N ASP A 378 -8.04 -20.04 6.63
CA ASP A 378 -8.18 -21.24 5.81
C ASP A 378 -6.89 -21.61 5.05
N ILE A 379 -5.86 -20.77 5.13
CA ILE A 379 -4.54 -21.05 4.53
C ILE A 379 -3.70 -21.78 5.59
N ARG A 380 -3.73 -23.08 5.55
CA ARG A 380 -2.77 -23.92 6.29
C ARG A 380 -1.49 -23.97 5.49
N PHE A 381 -0.45 -23.34 6.04
CA PHE A 381 0.92 -23.51 5.55
C PHE A 381 1.45 -24.89 5.85
#